data_67874849d09d44a3eaad9827b7adc9b4
#
_entry.id   67874849d09d44a3eaad9827b7adc9b4
#
_cell.length_a   1.000
_cell.length_b   1.000
_cell.length_c   1.000
_cell.angle_alpha   90.00
_cell.angle_beta   90.00
_cell.angle_gamma   90.00
#
_symmetry.space_group_name_H-M   'P 1'
#
loop_
_entity.id
_entity.type
_entity.pdbx_description
1 polymer ?
#
loop_
_entity_poly.entity_id
_entity_poly.type
_entity_poly.pdbx_seq_one_letter_code
_entity_poly.pdbx_strand_id
1 'polypeptide(L)'
;MNGLMQEAVLVGLSRRLSQKGSWAGETHLQKAAYLLSELRDVDFDFDFILYKHGPFSFELRDELAYMRSEGLLETVVPNPKYGPQLLPSEEGKALEEMLEVTQRYGDSLDWVADTLGGRGVVDLERLATAMWMTRNMPKSSVRARAEALVEVKPHISLDAAAASVEEIDSFLAGSSKQS
;
A
#
# COMPACT_ATOMS: atom_id res chain seq x y z
N MET A 1 -14.08 5.76 -6.55
CA MET A 1 -13.90 4.81 -7.69
C MET A 1 -15.06 3.81 -7.68
N ASN A 2 -15.51 3.24 -8.81
CA ASN A 2 -16.54 2.18 -8.75
C ASN A 2 -15.90 0.82 -8.42
N GLY A 3 -16.70 -0.16 -7.92
CA GLY A 3 -16.17 -1.45 -7.42
C GLY A 3 -15.30 -2.20 -8.41
N LEU A 4 -15.76 -2.45 -9.65
CA LEU A 4 -14.96 -3.17 -10.66
C LEU A 4 -13.64 -2.47 -11.01
N MET A 5 -13.63 -1.13 -11.08
CA MET A 5 -12.39 -0.39 -11.32
C MET A 5 -11.44 -0.52 -10.13
N GLN A 6 -11.96 -0.53 -8.90
CA GLN A 6 -11.19 -0.72 -7.69
C GLN A 6 -10.53 -2.10 -7.65
N GLU A 7 -11.28 -3.16 -7.95
CA GLU A 7 -10.77 -4.52 -8.10
C GLU A 7 -9.67 -4.60 -9.17
N ALA A 8 -9.89 -4.02 -10.34
CA ALA A 8 -8.92 -4.01 -11.42
C ALA A 8 -7.62 -3.26 -11.04
N VAL A 9 -7.72 -2.14 -10.30
CA VAL A 9 -6.55 -1.41 -9.78
C VAL A 9 -5.82 -2.25 -8.73
N LEU A 10 -6.51 -2.98 -7.85
CA LEU A 10 -5.89 -3.87 -6.88
C LEU A 10 -5.19 -5.07 -7.55
N VAL A 11 -5.76 -5.61 -8.62
CA VAL A 11 -5.10 -6.62 -9.48
C VAL A 11 -3.81 -6.06 -10.05
N GLY A 12 -3.86 -4.88 -10.67
CA GLY A 12 -2.71 -4.18 -11.23
C GLY A 12 -1.63 -3.87 -10.19
N LEU A 13 -2.02 -3.50 -8.98
CA LEU A 13 -1.12 -3.27 -7.84
C LEU A 13 -0.42 -4.57 -7.42
N SER A 14 -1.17 -5.64 -7.22
CA SER A 14 -0.61 -6.95 -6.84
C SER A 14 0.38 -7.46 -7.88
N ARG A 15 0.02 -7.38 -9.17
CA ARG A 15 0.87 -7.79 -10.29
C ARG A 15 2.22 -7.04 -10.28
N ARG A 16 2.18 -5.73 -10.18
CA ARG A 16 3.40 -4.89 -10.21
C ARG A 16 4.27 -5.08 -8.99
N LEU A 17 3.67 -5.15 -7.80
CA LEU A 17 4.40 -5.45 -6.56
C LEU A 17 5.14 -6.79 -6.66
N SER A 18 4.48 -7.85 -7.12
CA SER A 18 5.10 -9.17 -7.26
C SER A 18 6.25 -9.17 -8.27
N GLN A 19 6.12 -8.43 -9.38
CA GLN A 19 7.17 -8.25 -10.37
C GLN A 19 8.41 -7.52 -9.84
N LYS A 20 8.24 -6.69 -8.81
CA LYS A 20 9.33 -5.97 -8.13
C LYS A 20 9.89 -6.71 -6.91
N GLY A 21 9.52 -7.97 -6.72
CA GLY A 21 10.03 -8.83 -5.66
C GLY A 21 9.30 -8.74 -4.33
N SER A 22 8.17 -8.00 -4.27
CA SER A 22 7.31 -8.00 -3.10
C SER A 22 6.72 -9.39 -2.85
N TRP A 23 6.53 -9.72 -1.57
CA TRP A 23 5.74 -10.90 -1.20
C TRP A 23 4.29 -10.82 -1.70
N ALA A 24 3.76 -9.61 -1.93
CA ALA A 24 2.39 -9.36 -2.40
C ALA A 24 1.31 -10.10 -1.58
N GLY A 25 1.52 -10.27 -0.28
CA GLY A 25 0.51 -10.76 0.65
C GLY A 25 -0.43 -9.64 1.10
N GLU A 26 -1.47 -9.99 1.88
CA GLU A 26 -2.48 -9.05 2.35
C GLU A 26 -1.85 -7.80 3.02
N THR A 27 -0.87 -7.98 3.91
CA THR A 27 -0.20 -6.85 4.57
C THR A 27 0.48 -5.92 3.56
N HIS A 28 1.15 -6.45 2.54
CA HIS A 28 1.79 -5.63 1.49
C HIS A 28 0.74 -4.85 0.71
N LEU A 29 -0.36 -5.50 0.31
CA LEU A 29 -1.44 -4.85 -0.44
C LEU A 29 -2.13 -3.77 0.41
N GLN A 30 -2.38 -4.01 1.68
CA GLN A 30 -2.93 -3.02 2.61
C GLN A 30 -2.07 -1.74 2.69
N LYS A 31 -0.76 -1.90 2.86
CA LYS A 31 0.15 -0.76 2.99
C LYS A 31 0.37 -0.05 1.65
N ALA A 32 0.47 -0.82 0.57
CA ALA A 32 0.64 -0.25 -0.77
C ALA A 32 -0.62 0.51 -1.23
N ALA A 33 -1.82 -0.02 -1.01
CA ALA A 33 -3.07 0.66 -1.34
C ALA A 33 -3.22 1.96 -0.52
N TYR A 34 -2.93 1.92 0.79
CA TYR A 34 -2.93 3.12 1.62
C TYR A 34 -1.96 4.19 1.10
N LEU A 35 -0.70 3.82 0.83
CA LEU A 35 0.30 4.77 0.33
C LEU A 35 0.00 5.25 -1.09
N LEU A 36 -0.63 4.42 -1.92
CA LEU A 36 -1.09 4.78 -3.25
C LEU A 36 -2.19 5.86 -3.18
N SER A 37 -3.16 5.71 -2.26
CA SER A 37 -4.21 6.72 -2.06
C SER A 37 -3.65 8.04 -1.53
N GLU A 38 -2.72 7.99 -0.58
CA GLU A 38 -2.20 9.19 0.09
C GLU A 38 -1.13 9.96 -0.71
N LEU A 39 -0.39 9.28 -1.59
CA LEU A 39 0.76 9.84 -2.30
C LEU A 39 0.55 10.01 -3.81
N ARG A 40 -0.45 9.32 -4.37
CA ARG A 40 -0.68 9.29 -5.83
C ARG A 40 -2.13 9.57 -6.22
N ASP A 41 -2.94 10.07 -5.29
CA ASP A 41 -4.34 10.48 -5.50
C ASP A 41 -5.21 9.39 -6.17
N VAL A 42 -4.92 8.12 -5.88
CA VAL A 42 -5.77 7.02 -6.31
C VAL A 42 -6.90 6.85 -5.30
N ASP A 43 -8.08 7.29 -5.69
CA ASP A 43 -9.25 7.37 -4.83
C ASP A 43 -9.93 6.01 -4.68
N PHE A 44 -9.43 5.21 -3.73
CA PHE A 44 -10.12 4.01 -3.27
C PHE A 44 -11.25 4.38 -2.32
N ASP A 45 -12.34 3.61 -2.38
CA ASP A 45 -13.48 3.71 -1.45
C ASP A 45 -13.22 2.82 -0.21
N PHE A 46 -12.10 3.07 0.47
CA PHE A 46 -11.69 2.35 1.67
C PHE A 46 -11.40 3.30 2.82
N ASP A 47 -12.02 3.05 3.96
CA ASP A 47 -11.69 3.72 5.21
C ASP A 47 -10.48 3.06 5.87
N PHE A 48 -9.39 3.81 6.02
CA PHE A 48 -8.21 3.36 6.74
C PHE A 48 -8.21 3.86 8.17
N ILE A 49 -7.90 2.98 9.11
CA ILE A 49 -7.70 3.31 10.52
C ILE A 49 -6.28 2.93 10.96
N LEU A 50 -5.77 3.57 12.00
CA LEU A 50 -4.53 3.12 12.63
C LEU A 50 -4.82 1.89 13.48
N TYR A 51 -4.35 0.73 13.01
CA TYR A 51 -4.55 -0.55 13.66
C TYR A 51 -3.21 -1.17 14.10
N LYS A 52 -3.23 -2.41 14.54
CA LYS A 52 -2.11 -3.13 15.17
C LYS A 52 -0.77 -3.03 14.40
N HIS A 53 -0.84 -3.08 13.07
CA HIS A 53 0.30 -3.06 12.15
C HIS A 53 0.35 -1.81 11.27
N GLY A 54 -0.09 -0.65 11.80
CA GLY A 54 -0.19 0.60 11.05
C GLY A 54 -1.54 0.73 10.34
N PRO A 55 -1.67 1.65 9.36
CA PRO A 55 -2.91 1.87 8.63
C PRO A 55 -3.46 0.57 8.03
N PHE A 56 -4.74 0.34 8.23
CA PHE A 56 -5.45 -0.88 7.83
C PHE A 56 -6.90 -0.55 7.50
N SER A 57 -7.45 -1.16 6.46
CA SER A 57 -8.85 -1.09 6.10
C SER A 57 -9.50 -2.47 6.19
N PHE A 58 -10.61 -2.55 6.92
CA PHE A 58 -11.42 -3.76 6.98
C PHE A 58 -12.16 -4.00 5.67
N GLU A 59 -12.59 -2.93 4.99
CA GLU A 59 -13.22 -3.00 3.67
C GLU A 59 -12.24 -3.58 2.64
N LEU A 60 -11.00 -3.10 2.62
CA LEU A 60 -9.98 -3.67 1.71
C LEU A 60 -9.70 -5.14 2.02
N ARG A 61 -9.65 -5.54 3.30
CA ARG A 61 -9.51 -6.96 3.66
C ARG A 61 -10.65 -7.80 3.09
N ASP A 62 -11.89 -7.32 3.27
CA ASP A 62 -13.09 -8.03 2.82
C ASP A 62 -13.15 -8.04 1.28
N GLU A 63 -12.73 -6.96 0.62
CA GLU A 63 -12.59 -6.89 -0.84
C GLU A 63 -11.56 -7.89 -1.38
N LEU A 64 -10.38 -7.99 -0.76
CA LEU A 64 -9.38 -8.98 -1.16
C LEU A 64 -9.88 -10.42 -0.97
N ALA A 65 -10.71 -10.66 0.05
CA ALA A 65 -11.35 -11.96 0.24
C ALA A 65 -12.41 -12.23 -0.84
N TYR A 66 -13.22 -11.25 -1.18
CA TYR A 66 -14.19 -11.31 -2.28
C TYR A 66 -13.50 -11.56 -3.62
N MET A 67 -12.47 -10.81 -3.97
CA MET A 67 -11.70 -10.97 -5.22
C MET A 67 -11.12 -12.39 -5.36
N ARG A 68 -10.72 -13.02 -4.25
CA ARG A 68 -10.31 -14.45 -4.28
C ARG A 68 -11.48 -15.39 -4.57
N SER A 69 -12.65 -15.12 -4.00
CA SER A 69 -13.83 -15.97 -4.24
C SER A 69 -14.37 -15.85 -5.68
N GLU A 70 -14.21 -14.67 -6.27
CA GLU A 70 -14.55 -14.40 -7.67
C GLU A 70 -13.46 -14.82 -8.67
N GLY A 71 -12.35 -15.36 -8.17
CA GLY A 71 -11.26 -15.84 -9.03
C GLY A 71 -10.42 -14.75 -9.68
N LEU A 72 -10.47 -13.49 -9.20
CA LEU A 72 -9.63 -12.40 -9.71
C LEU A 72 -8.21 -12.44 -9.13
N LEU A 73 -8.08 -12.98 -7.91
CA LEU A 73 -6.80 -13.22 -7.24
C LEU A 73 -6.66 -14.69 -6.85
N GLU A 74 -5.49 -15.24 -7.07
CA GLU A 74 -5.10 -16.57 -6.64
C GLU A 74 -4.31 -16.51 -5.34
N THR A 75 -4.52 -17.50 -4.48
CA THR A 75 -3.75 -17.70 -3.25
C THR A 75 -2.61 -18.67 -3.52
N VAL A 76 -1.38 -18.19 -3.41
CA VAL A 76 -0.17 -19.00 -3.60
C VAL A 76 0.62 -19.07 -2.28
N VAL A 77 1.05 -20.25 -1.87
CA VAL A 77 1.82 -20.46 -0.63
C VAL A 77 3.19 -21.07 -0.98
N PRO A 78 4.15 -20.24 -1.45
CA PRO A 78 5.47 -20.76 -1.84
C PRO A 78 6.29 -21.23 -0.64
N ASN A 79 6.04 -20.67 0.53
CA ASN A 79 6.70 -21.04 1.77
C ASN A 79 5.69 -21.03 2.94
N PRO A 80 5.43 -22.19 3.58
CA PRO A 80 4.48 -22.29 4.69
C PRO A 80 4.81 -21.46 5.94
N LYS A 81 6.05 -20.96 6.05
CA LYS A 81 6.47 -20.09 7.15
C LYS A 81 5.96 -18.65 7.04
N TYR A 82 5.54 -18.25 5.84
CA TYR A 82 5.01 -16.93 5.55
C TYR A 82 3.52 -17.07 5.19
N GLY A 83 2.78 -15.98 5.33
CA GLY A 83 1.39 -15.92 4.87
C GLY A 83 1.30 -16.09 3.33
N PRO A 84 0.11 -16.32 2.80
CA PRO A 84 -0.09 -16.50 1.37
C PRO A 84 0.24 -15.22 0.58
N GLN A 85 0.68 -15.41 -0.65
CA GLN A 85 0.69 -14.38 -1.68
C GLN A 85 -0.69 -14.29 -2.32
N LEU A 86 -1.09 -13.11 -2.71
CA LEU A 86 -2.32 -12.84 -3.48
C LEU A 86 -1.90 -12.36 -4.86
N LEU A 87 -1.89 -13.25 -5.83
CA LEU A 87 -1.41 -12.97 -7.18
C LEU A 87 -2.59 -12.89 -8.17
N PRO A 88 -2.49 -12.08 -9.23
CA PRO A 88 -3.52 -12.01 -10.24
C PRO A 88 -3.72 -13.35 -10.96
N SER A 89 -4.97 -13.77 -11.09
CA SER A 89 -5.38 -14.84 -12.01
C SER A 89 -5.39 -14.34 -13.46
N GLU A 90 -5.70 -15.21 -14.42
CA GLU A 90 -5.90 -14.80 -15.82
C GLU A 90 -7.16 -13.93 -15.95
N GLU A 91 -8.22 -14.23 -15.21
CA GLU A 91 -9.47 -13.44 -15.16
C GLU A 91 -9.20 -12.03 -14.60
N GLY A 92 -8.40 -11.94 -13.53
CA GLY A 92 -7.99 -10.67 -12.96
C GLY A 92 -7.18 -9.82 -13.95
N LYS A 93 -6.22 -10.42 -14.65
CA LYS A 93 -5.45 -9.73 -15.71
C LYS A 93 -6.34 -9.25 -16.85
N ALA A 94 -7.30 -10.07 -17.27
CA ALA A 94 -8.27 -9.67 -18.29
C ALA A 94 -9.13 -8.48 -17.82
N LEU A 95 -9.54 -8.43 -16.56
CA LEU A 95 -10.26 -7.31 -15.98
C LEU A 95 -9.40 -6.04 -15.97
N GLU A 96 -8.12 -6.13 -15.55
CA GLU A 96 -7.17 -5.01 -15.56
C GLU A 96 -7.03 -4.42 -16.97
N GLU A 97 -6.90 -5.27 -17.99
CA GLU A 97 -6.78 -4.87 -19.38
C GLU A 97 -8.08 -4.26 -19.91
N MET A 98 -9.21 -4.91 -19.67
CA MET A 98 -10.54 -4.46 -20.14
C MET A 98 -10.89 -3.06 -19.61
N LEU A 99 -10.51 -2.73 -18.39
CA LEU A 99 -10.77 -1.44 -17.76
C LEU A 99 -9.65 -0.41 -17.97
N GLU A 100 -8.68 -0.73 -18.82
CA GLU A 100 -7.58 0.17 -19.20
C GLU A 100 -6.81 0.74 -18.00
N VAL A 101 -6.67 -0.06 -16.93
CA VAL A 101 -6.03 0.36 -15.67
C VAL A 101 -4.62 0.88 -15.90
N THR A 102 -3.86 0.22 -16.78
CA THR A 102 -2.49 0.64 -17.10
C THR A 102 -2.46 2.03 -17.73
N GLN A 103 -3.42 2.40 -18.56
CA GLN A 103 -3.51 3.75 -19.19
C GLN A 103 -3.87 4.82 -18.16
N ARG A 104 -4.74 4.48 -17.19
CA ARG A 104 -5.29 5.45 -16.23
C ARG A 104 -4.44 5.61 -14.98
N TYR A 105 -3.87 4.51 -14.49
CA TYR A 105 -3.20 4.44 -13.19
C TYR A 105 -1.78 3.88 -13.27
N GLY A 106 -1.29 3.54 -14.48
CA GLY A 106 -0.02 2.85 -14.68
C GLY A 106 1.15 3.53 -13.98
N ASP A 107 1.34 4.83 -14.21
CA ASP A 107 2.42 5.61 -13.61
C ASP A 107 2.37 5.59 -12.06
N SER A 108 1.16 5.68 -11.48
CA SER A 108 0.97 5.63 -10.03
C SER A 108 1.28 4.24 -9.47
N LEU A 109 0.80 3.21 -10.14
CA LEU A 109 1.03 1.81 -9.76
C LEU A 109 2.52 1.42 -9.92
N ASP A 110 3.17 1.85 -10.98
CA ASP A 110 4.59 1.60 -11.23
C ASP A 110 5.45 2.31 -10.19
N TRP A 111 5.12 3.57 -9.88
CA TRP A 111 5.80 4.31 -8.83
C TRP A 111 5.72 3.62 -7.45
N VAL A 112 4.51 3.17 -7.06
CA VAL A 112 4.33 2.46 -5.79
C VAL A 112 5.09 1.13 -5.80
N ALA A 113 5.03 0.38 -6.89
CA ALA A 113 5.74 -0.89 -7.01
C ALA A 113 7.28 -0.70 -6.97
N ASP A 114 7.81 0.30 -7.66
CA ASP A 114 9.23 0.64 -7.63
C ASP A 114 9.70 1.09 -6.24
N THR A 115 8.86 1.86 -5.56
CA THR A 115 9.16 2.41 -4.23
C THR A 115 9.04 1.35 -3.13
N LEU A 116 8.07 0.45 -3.20
CA LEU A 116 7.70 -0.46 -2.13
C LEU A 116 8.05 -1.94 -2.39
N GLY A 117 8.19 -2.35 -3.65
CA GLY A 117 8.30 -3.76 -4.03
C GLY A 117 9.46 -4.52 -3.37
N GLY A 118 10.60 -3.88 -3.17
CA GLY A 118 11.76 -4.48 -2.50
C GLY A 118 11.73 -4.40 -0.96
N ARG A 119 10.68 -3.84 -0.35
CA ARG A 119 10.62 -3.61 1.10
C ARG A 119 9.99 -4.80 1.83
N GLY A 120 10.54 -5.12 2.99
CA GLY A 120 9.94 -6.09 3.90
C GLY A 120 8.74 -5.50 4.66
N VAL A 121 7.92 -6.37 5.25
CA VAL A 121 6.71 -6.00 6.01
C VAL A 121 6.99 -4.96 7.08
N VAL A 122 8.08 -5.10 7.84
CA VAL A 122 8.45 -4.17 8.93
C VAL A 122 8.69 -2.75 8.41
N ASP A 123 9.38 -2.63 7.26
CA ASP A 123 9.65 -1.33 6.63
C ASP A 123 8.37 -0.70 6.07
N LEU A 124 7.50 -1.50 5.46
CA LEU A 124 6.20 -1.04 4.96
C LEU A 124 5.28 -0.57 6.08
N GLU A 125 5.21 -1.30 7.19
CA GLU A 125 4.43 -0.91 8.36
C GLU A 125 4.94 0.41 8.96
N ARG A 126 6.26 0.58 9.07
CA ARG A 126 6.87 1.80 9.56
C ARG A 126 6.59 2.98 8.63
N LEU A 127 6.79 2.81 7.33
CA LEU A 127 6.57 3.86 6.32
C LEU A 127 5.10 4.28 6.25
N ALA A 128 4.17 3.32 6.22
CA ALA A 128 2.75 3.61 6.23
C ALA A 128 2.31 4.31 7.53
N THR A 129 2.88 3.92 8.69
CA THR A 129 2.61 4.59 9.96
C THR A 129 3.18 6.02 9.96
N ALA A 130 4.35 6.25 9.38
CA ALA A 130 4.92 7.59 9.21
C ALA A 130 4.02 8.49 8.33
N MET A 131 3.46 7.95 7.25
CA MET A 131 2.47 8.65 6.42
C MET A 131 1.22 9.01 7.23
N TRP A 132 0.71 8.06 8.03
CA TRP A 132 -0.43 8.31 8.91
C TRP A 132 -0.17 9.48 9.87
N MET A 133 1.00 9.49 10.54
CA MET A 133 1.37 10.59 11.43
C MET A 133 1.49 11.91 10.67
N THR A 134 2.08 11.89 9.48
CA THR A 134 2.21 13.09 8.64
C THR A 134 0.85 13.66 8.25
N ARG A 135 -0.11 12.82 7.91
CA ARG A 135 -1.47 13.22 7.55
C ARG A 135 -2.25 13.81 8.73
N ASN A 136 -2.12 13.19 9.89
CA ASN A 136 -2.87 13.59 11.09
C ASN A 136 -2.19 14.69 11.92
N MET A 137 -0.92 15.01 11.62
CA MET A 137 -0.14 16.05 12.29
C MET A 137 0.52 17.01 11.28
N PRO A 138 -0.26 17.67 10.38
CA PRO A 138 0.27 18.33 9.17
C PRO A 138 1.19 19.52 9.43
N LYS A 139 1.18 20.10 10.63
CA LYS A 139 2.04 21.26 11.00
C LYS A 139 3.13 20.90 12.00
N SER A 140 3.29 19.60 12.29
CA SER A 140 4.26 19.14 13.29
C SER A 140 5.65 18.94 12.67
N SER A 141 6.67 19.10 13.48
CA SER A 141 8.06 18.81 13.06
C SER A 141 8.24 17.31 12.78
N VAL A 142 9.29 16.97 12.04
CA VAL A 142 9.73 15.58 11.83
C VAL A 142 9.86 14.86 13.18
N ARG A 143 10.50 15.51 14.16
CA ARG A 143 10.72 14.95 15.48
C ARG A 143 9.39 14.63 16.20
N ALA A 144 8.44 15.55 16.21
CA ALA A 144 7.14 15.32 16.87
C ALA A 144 6.36 14.17 16.24
N ARG A 145 6.37 14.06 14.91
CA ARG A 145 5.73 12.95 14.17
C ARG A 145 6.43 11.62 14.43
N ALA A 146 7.77 11.63 14.53
CA ALA A 146 8.57 10.45 14.88
C ALA A 146 8.31 9.98 16.32
N GLU A 147 8.22 10.91 17.27
CA GLU A 147 7.87 10.60 18.67
C GLU A 147 6.47 9.98 18.75
N ALA A 148 5.47 10.54 18.06
CA ALA A 148 4.12 9.96 17.98
C ALA A 148 4.10 8.57 17.32
N LEU A 149 4.95 8.34 16.31
CA LEU A 149 5.11 7.01 15.72
C LEU A 149 5.66 6.00 16.73
N VAL A 150 6.67 6.38 17.51
CA VAL A 150 7.27 5.52 18.55
C VAL A 150 6.27 5.22 19.67
N GLU A 151 5.39 6.16 20.03
CA GLU A 151 4.33 5.91 21.03
C GLU A 151 3.41 4.75 20.61
N VAL A 152 3.03 4.68 19.33
CA VAL A 152 2.18 3.59 18.82
C VAL A 152 2.97 2.35 18.38
N LYS A 153 4.29 2.48 18.19
CA LYS A 153 5.21 1.42 17.76
C LYS A 153 6.49 1.42 18.62
N PRO A 154 6.41 1.02 19.91
CA PRO A 154 7.55 1.15 20.84
C PRO A 154 8.81 0.35 20.48
N HIS A 155 8.69 -0.59 19.56
CA HIS A 155 9.81 -1.39 19.06
C HIS A 155 10.62 -0.69 17.95
N ILE A 156 10.15 0.45 17.44
CA ILE A 156 10.85 1.25 16.43
C ILE A 156 11.67 2.32 17.15
N SER A 157 12.95 2.44 16.80
CA SER A 157 13.79 3.50 17.34
C SER A 157 13.37 4.89 16.82
N LEU A 158 13.61 5.94 17.59
CA LEU A 158 13.28 7.31 17.20
C LEU A 158 13.98 7.71 15.88
N ASP A 159 15.23 7.30 15.69
CA ASP A 159 15.99 7.58 14.47
C ASP A 159 15.35 6.91 13.24
N ALA A 160 14.94 5.64 13.37
CA ALA A 160 14.24 4.94 12.29
C ALA A 160 12.88 5.54 11.99
N ALA A 161 12.16 6.00 13.02
CA ALA A 161 10.90 6.72 12.85
C ALA A 161 11.11 8.06 12.14
N ALA A 162 12.10 8.84 12.56
CA ALA A 162 12.44 10.13 11.94
C ALA A 162 12.82 9.95 10.46
N ALA A 163 13.68 8.99 10.15
CA ALA A 163 14.06 8.70 8.76
C ALA A 163 12.85 8.35 7.89
N SER A 164 11.87 7.59 8.42
CA SER A 164 10.66 7.26 7.66
C SER A 164 9.74 8.48 7.48
N VAL A 165 9.66 9.38 8.44
CA VAL A 165 8.92 10.65 8.30
C VAL A 165 9.56 11.55 7.25
N GLU A 166 10.89 11.67 7.25
CA GLU A 166 11.63 12.46 6.24
C GLU A 166 11.46 11.87 4.83
N GLU A 167 11.44 10.55 4.72
CA GLU A 167 11.19 9.86 3.45
C GLU A 167 9.78 10.18 2.92
N ILE A 168 8.75 10.15 3.78
CA ILE A 168 7.39 10.55 3.41
C ILE A 168 7.34 12.01 2.95
N ASP A 169 8.01 12.92 3.67
CA ASP A 169 8.07 14.34 3.28
C ASP A 169 8.70 14.50 1.89
N SER A 170 9.73 13.70 1.57
CA SER A 170 10.36 13.72 0.24
C SER A 170 9.41 13.24 -0.86
N PHE A 171 8.60 12.22 -0.61
CA PHE A 171 7.60 11.75 -1.56
C PHE A 171 6.51 12.80 -1.82
N LEU A 172 6.01 13.44 -0.78
CA LEU A 172 5.02 14.52 -0.90
C LEU A 172 5.56 15.72 -1.67
N ALA A 173 6.81 16.10 -1.44
CA ALA A 173 7.47 17.19 -2.18
C ALA A 173 7.70 16.84 -3.66
N GLY A 174 7.93 15.56 -3.98
CA GLY A 174 8.06 15.07 -5.35
C GLY A 174 6.73 15.05 -6.10
N SER A 175 5.65 14.68 -5.44
CA SER A 175 4.29 14.62 -6.03
C SER A 175 3.75 16.01 -6.39
N SER A 176 4.08 17.04 -5.61
CA SER A 176 3.63 18.43 -5.84
C SER A 176 4.24 19.10 -7.10
N LYS A 177 5.23 18.47 -7.75
CA LYS A 177 5.90 19.01 -8.94
C LYS A 177 5.34 18.46 -10.27
N GLN A 178 4.38 17.53 -10.22
CA GLN A 178 3.81 16.88 -11.41
C GLN A 178 2.37 17.34 -11.74
N SER A 179 1.87 18.37 -11.05
CA SER A 179 0.55 18.97 -11.28
C SER A 179 0.62 20.20 -12.20
#